data_37413acd626e4f8a152fa1e847e84ca1
#
_entry.id   37413acd626e4f8a152fa1e847e84ca1
#
_cell.length_a   1.000
_cell.length_b   1.000
_cell.length_c   1.000
_cell.angle_alpha   90.00
_cell.angle_beta   90.00
_cell.angle_gamma   90.00
#
_symmetry.space_group_name_H-M   'P 1'
#
loop_
_entity.id
_entity.type
_entity.pdbx_description
1 polymer ?
#
loop_
_entity_poly.entity_id
_entity_poly.type
_entity_poly.pdbx_seq_one_letter_code
_entity_poly.pdbx_strand_id
1 'polypeptide(L)'
;MRGITIVRVAAAAMMIIHGTFRVFDGGVAGFGGFLGSQGMPAGVAVAWLMTIVEIAGGLLLAAGRFVRPLCAWFILELLGGIALVHFKEGWFVVGGGRNGFEYSVLLIVCFAAVAVDAARASAARPAAQTT
;
A
#
# COMPACT_ATOMS: atom_id res chain seq x y z
N MET A 1 10.09 -19.50 -9.03
CA MET A 1 9.58 -18.15 -8.70
C MET A 1 10.69 -17.36 -8.02
N ARG A 2 10.92 -16.12 -8.41
CA ARG A 2 11.94 -15.29 -7.74
C ARG A 2 11.45 -14.90 -6.35
N GLY A 3 12.36 -14.83 -5.35
CA GLY A 3 12.00 -14.44 -3.99
C GLY A 3 11.25 -13.10 -3.91
N ILE A 4 11.64 -12.12 -4.74
CA ILE A 4 10.96 -10.83 -4.79
C ILE A 4 9.49 -10.94 -5.27
N THR A 5 9.15 -11.94 -6.08
CA THR A 5 7.76 -12.20 -6.48
C THR A 5 6.92 -12.63 -5.28
N ILE A 6 7.49 -13.42 -4.37
CA ILE A 6 6.80 -13.82 -3.13
C ILE A 6 6.52 -12.59 -2.27
N VAL A 7 7.52 -11.73 -2.09
CA VAL A 7 7.38 -10.46 -1.34
C VAL A 7 6.30 -9.58 -1.97
N ARG A 8 6.31 -9.42 -3.30
CA ARG A 8 5.31 -8.64 -4.03
C ARG A 8 3.90 -9.17 -3.80
N VAL A 9 3.69 -10.47 -3.97
CA VAL A 9 2.37 -11.10 -3.80
C VAL A 9 1.91 -11.00 -2.35
N ALA A 10 2.79 -11.26 -1.38
CA ALA A 10 2.45 -11.17 0.03
C ALA A 10 2.09 -9.74 0.45
N ALA A 11 2.89 -8.75 0.07
CA ALA A 11 2.60 -7.35 0.39
C ALA A 11 1.32 -6.85 -0.28
N ALA A 12 1.09 -7.24 -1.55
CA ALA A 12 -0.15 -6.93 -2.25
C ALA A 12 -1.37 -7.57 -1.57
N ALA A 13 -1.26 -8.82 -1.12
CA ALA A 13 -2.33 -9.51 -0.39
C ALA A 13 -2.71 -8.77 0.90
N MET A 14 -1.75 -8.22 1.63
CA MET A 14 -2.04 -7.41 2.83
C MET A 14 -2.89 -6.18 2.50
N MET A 15 -2.59 -5.48 1.40
CA MET A 15 -3.39 -4.32 0.97
C MET A 15 -4.79 -4.75 0.53
N ILE A 16 -4.92 -5.83 -0.24
CA ILE A 16 -6.22 -6.38 -0.67
C ILE A 16 -7.09 -6.74 0.53
N ILE A 17 -6.52 -7.46 1.51
CA ILE A 17 -7.24 -7.85 2.72
C ILE A 17 -7.69 -6.61 3.50
N HIS A 18 -6.84 -5.61 3.63
CA HIS A 18 -7.14 -4.37 4.34
C HIS A 18 -8.30 -3.59 3.71
N GLY A 19 -8.24 -3.36 2.39
CA GLY A 19 -9.30 -2.68 1.65
C GLY A 19 -10.61 -3.49 1.65
N THR A 20 -10.52 -4.80 1.45
CA THR A 20 -11.69 -5.69 1.45
C THR A 20 -12.38 -5.71 2.82
N PHE A 21 -11.62 -5.83 3.90
CA PHE A 21 -12.15 -5.77 5.26
C PHE A 21 -12.90 -4.44 5.50
N ARG A 22 -12.31 -3.32 5.10
CA ARG A 22 -12.94 -2.00 5.25
C ARG A 22 -14.32 -1.91 4.55
N VAL A 23 -14.47 -2.55 3.38
CA VAL A 23 -15.75 -2.60 2.68
C VAL A 23 -16.78 -3.44 3.44
N PHE A 24 -16.40 -4.66 3.85
CA PHE A 24 -17.32 -5.59 4.51
C PHE A 24 -17.69 -5.14 5.93
N ASP A 25 -16.80 -4.48 6.63
CA ASP A 25 -17.05 -3.90 7.96
C ASP A 25 -17.88 -2.60 7.90
N GLY A 26 -18.16 -2.08 6.69
CA GLY A 26 -18.87 -0.80 6.51
C GLY A 26 -18.03 0.42 6.91
N GLY A 27 -16.72 0.26 7.06
CA GLY A 27 -15.82 1.27 7.60
C GLY A 27 -15.41 2.39 6.63
N VAL A 28 -15.77 2.32 5.35
CA VAL A 28 -15.32 3.32 4.36
C VAL A 28 -15.82 4.72 4.71
N ALA A 29 -17.09 4.86 5.07
CA ALA A 29 -17.67 6.15 5.45
C ALA A 29 -17.04 6.70 6.74
N GLY A 30 -16.81 5.85 7.73
CA GLY A 30 -16.13 6.23 8.98
C GLY A 30 -14.69 6.67 8.73
N PHE A 31 -13.97 5.96 7.90
CA PHE A 31 -12.62 6.35 7.48
C PHE A 31 -12.63 7.68 6.72
N GLY A 32 -13.60 7.90 5.82
CA GLY A 32 -13.78 9.19 5.13
C GLY A 32 -14.07 10.33 6.09
N GLY A 33 -14.90 10.11 7.10
CA GLY A 33 -15.16 11.08 8.17
C GLY A 33 -13.89 11.41 8.97
N PHE A 34 -13.09 10.41 9.30
CA PHE A 34 -11.78 10.60 9.94
C PHE A 34 -10.85 11.47 9.06
N LEU A 35 -10.71 11.15 7.77
CA LEU A 35 -9.88 11.94 6.85
C LEU A 35 -10.37 13.40 6.78
N GLY A 36 -11.69 13.63 6.74
CA GLY A 36 -12.29 14.96 6.79
C GLY A 36 -11.93 15.70 8.07
N SER A 37 -11.94 15.05 9.23
CA SER A 37 -11.55 15.64 10.50
C SER A 37 -10.05 16.03 10.57
N GLN A 38 -9.21 15.38 9.75
CA GLN A 38 -7.81 15.73 9.58
C GLN A 38 -7.57 16.86 8.53
N GLY A 39 -8.64 17.46 8.03
CA GLY A 39 -8.58 18.56 7.07
C GLY A 39 -8.51 18.12 5.59
N MET A 40 -8.75 16.85 5.29
CA MET A 40 -8.75 16.36 3.92
C MET A 40 -10.07 16.67 3.23
N PRO A 41 -10.09 17.47 2.13
CA PRO A 41 -11.32 17.75 1.41
C PRO A 41 -11.86 16.45 0.78
N ALA A 42 -13.20 16.35 0.73
CA ALA A 42 -13.89 15.17 0.17
C ALA A 42 -13.44 13.82 0.78
N GLY A 43 -13.25 13.77 2.10
CA GLY A 43 -12.68 12.62 2.81
C GLY A 43 -13.32 11.28 2.46
N VAL A 44 -14.65 11.21 2.26
CA VAL A 44 -15.35 9.97 1.87
C VAL A 44 -14.96 9.53 0.46
N ALA A 45 -14.84 10.47 -0.49
CA ALA A 45 -14.40 10.14 -1.85
C ALA A 45 -12.95 9.66 -1.87
N VAL A 46 -12.08 10.27 -1.07
CA VAL A 46 -10.69 9.83 -0.91
C VAL A 46 -10.63 8.43 -0.26
N ALA A 47 -11.45 8.17 0.76
CA ALA A 47 -11.53 6.86 1.40
C ALA A 47 -11.95 5.76 0.41
N TRP A 48 -12.92 6.04 -0.47
CA TRP A 48 -13.32 5.11 -1.53
C TRP A 48 -12.21 4.92 -2.56
N LEU A 49 -11.54 5.99 -2.99
CA LEU A 49 -10.40 5.89 -3.92
C LEU A 49 -9.30 5.00 -3.33
N MET A 50 -8.89 5.24 -2.10
CA MET A 50 -7.87 4.42 -1.41
C MET A 50 -8.31 2.96 -1.34
N THR A 51 -9.55 2.69 -0.93
CA THR A 51 -10.09 1.34 -0.81
C THR A 51 -10.13 0.61 -2.16
N ILE A 52 -10.54 1.28 -3.23
CA ILE A 52 -10.53 0.72 -4.59
C ILE A 52 -9.10 0.41 -5.04
N VAL A 53 -8.16 1.31 -4.80
CA VAL A 53 -6.75 1.08 -5.17
C VAL A 53 -6.12 -0.03 -4.34
N GLU A 54 -6.43 -0.15 -3.05
CA GLU A 54 -5.98 -1.26 -2.21
C GLU A 54 -6.44 -2.61 -2.79
N ILE A 55 -7.68 -2.73 -3.23
CA ILE A 55 -8.23 -3.98 -3.78
C ILE A 55 -7.76 -4.19 -5.23
N ALA A 56 -8.17 -3.32 -6.13
CA ALA A 56 -7.89 -3.48 -7.57
C ALA A 56 -6.40 -3.29 -7.89
N GLY A 57 -5.76 -2.29 -7.31
CA GLY A 57 -4.33 -2.05 -7.46
C GLY A 57 -3.50 -3.18 -6.83
N GLY A 58 -3.93 -3.69 -5.68
CA GLY A 58 -3.31 -4.86 -5.06
C GLY A 58 -3.36 -6.10 -5.96
N LEU A 59 -4.50 -6.38 -6.60
CA LEU A 59 -4.64 -7.48 -7.57
C LEU A 59 -3.73 -7.28 -8.78
N LEU A 60 -3.67 -6.07 -9.33
CA LEU A 60 -2.77 -5.74 -10.45
C LEU A 60 -1.30 -5.88 -10.04
N LEU A 61 -0.93 -5.43 -8.86
CA LEU A 61 0.42 -5.56 -8.33
C LEU A 61 0.81 -7.03 -8.14
N ALA A 62 -0.08 -7.84 -7.56
CA ALA A 62 0.14 -9.28 -7.40
C ALA A 62 0.36 -9.95 -8.76
N ALA A 63 -0.39 -9.55 -9.79
CA ALA A 63 -0.24 -10.02 -11.17
C ALA A 63 1.01 -9.45 -11.88
N GLY A 64 1.79 -8.57 -11.23
CA GLY A 64 3.00 -7.96 -11.81
C GLY A 64 2.72 -6.84 -12.80
N ARG A 65 1.55 -6.21 -12.72
CA ARG A 65 1.16 -5.08 -13.60
C ARG A 65 1.26 -3.76 -12.83
N PHE A 66 1.73 -2.73 -13.53
CA PHE A 66 1.89 -1.38 -12.97
C PHE A 66 2.70 -1.35 -11.65
N VAL A 67 3.72 -2.21 -11.55
CA VAL A 67 4.44 -2.48 -10.30
C VAL A 67 4.98 -1.20 -9.67
N ARG A 68 5.70 -0.38 -10.43
CA ARG A 68 6.34 0.83 -9.89
C ARG A 68 5.34 1.88 -9.38
N PRO A 69 4.34 2.32 -10.17
CA PRO A 69 3.39 3.31 -9.70
C PRO A 69 2.52 2.81 -8.55
N LEU A 70 2.14 1.52 -8.54
CA LEU A 70 1.38 0.95 -7.42
C LEU A 70 2.20 0.86 -6.14
N CYS A 71 3.48 0.45 -6.22
CA CYS A 71 4.36 0.50 -5.06
C CYS A 71 4.51 1.93 -4.52
N ALA A 72 4.69 2.93 -5.38
CA ALA A 72 4.76 4.32 -4.97
C ALA A 72 3.48 4.78 -4.27
N TRP A 73 2.31 4.43 -4.81
CA TRP A 73 1.02 4.72 -4.19
C TRP A 73 0.92 4.11 -2.79
N PHE A 74 1.18 2.82 -2.65
CA PHE A 74 1.08 2.14 -1.35
C PHE A 74 2.09 2.65 -0.33
N ILE A 75 3.29 3.04 -0.75
CA ILE A 75 4.26 3.69 0.14
C ILE A 75 3.70 5.03 0.65
N LEU A 76 3.15 5.87 -0.22
CA LEU A 76 2.56 7.15 0.17
C LEU A 76 1.36 6.96 1.10
N GLU A 77 0.51 5.99 0.82
CA GLU A 77 -0.64 5.63 1.66
C GLU A 77 -0.21 5.19 3.05
N LEU A 78 0.79 4.31 3.16
CA LEU A 78 1.34 3.84 4.42
C LEU A 78 2.03 4.95 5.21
N LEU A 79 2.78 5.84 4.54
CA LEU A 79 3.36 7.03 5.17
C LEU A 79 2.28 7.96 5.73
N GLY A 80 1.19 8.16 4.98
CA GLY A 80 0.02 8.89 5.45
C GLY A 80 -0.61 8.26 6.68
N GLY A 81 -0.77 6.94 6.67
CA GLY A 81 -1.28 6.17 7.82
C GLY A 81 -0.38 6.30 9.06
N ILE A 82 0.94 6.25 8.86
CA ILE A 82 1.89 6.50 9.96
C ILE A 82 1.68 7.91 10.53
N ALA A 83 1.69 8.93 9.66
CA ALA A 83 1.60 10.32 10.10
C ALA A 83 0.29 10.66 10.82
N LEU A 84 -0.84 10.16 10.31
CA LEU A 84 -2.17 10.52 10.81
C LEU A 84 -2.65 9.65 11.98
N VAL A 85 -2.23 8.40 12.04
CA VAL A 85 -2.78 7.39 12.97
C VAL A 85 -1.69 6.78 13.84
N HIS A 86 -0.74 6.08 13.24
CA HIS A 86 0.11 5.15 13.97
C HIS A 86 1.26 5.81 14.73
N PHE A 87 1.72 6.99 14.32
CA PHE A 87 2.85 7.67 14.96
C PHE A 87 2.60 7.95 16.44
N LYS A 88 1.37 8.31 16.80
CA LYS A 88 0.96 8.57 18.18
C LYS A 88 0.96 7.32 19.07
N GLU A 89 0.78 6.16 18.44
CA GLU A 89 0.71 4.85 19.12
C GLU A 89 2.11 4.23 19.35
N GLY A 90 3.17 4.87 18.82
CA GLY A 90 4.54 4.40 18.95
C GLY A 90 4.91 3.31 17.95
N TRP A 91 5.99 2.60 18.24
CA TRP A 91 6.56 1.60 17.32
C TRP A 91 5.77 0.30 17.27
N PHE A 92 5.44 -0.26 18.42
CA PHE A 92 4.96 -1.64 18.52
C PHE A 92 3.49 -1.80 18.12
N VAL A 93 3.21 -2.79 17.26
CA VAL A 93 1.85 -3.26 16.96
C VAL A 93 1.36 -4.19 18.06
N VAL A 94 2.23 -5.08 18.55
CA VAL A 94 1.97 -6.03 19.63
C VAL A 94 3.12 -6.02 20.65
N GLY A 95 2.93 -6.64 21.77
CA GLY A 95 3.95 -6.73 22.82
C GLY A 95 4.11 -5.44 23.61
N GLY A 96 5.07 -4.59 23.26
CA GLY A 96 5.37 -3.34 23.96
C GLY A 96 4.42 -2.19 23.69
N GLY A 97 3.42 -2.37 22.85
CA GLY A 97 2.44 -1.34 22.51
C GLY A 97 1.28 -1.92 21.72
N ARG A 98 0.48 -1.05 21.11
CA ARG A 98 -0.66 -1.42 20.29
C ARG A 98 -0.87 -0.41 19.17
N ASN A 99 -1.18 -0.92 17.95
CA ASN A 99 -1.46 -0.10 16.78
C ASN A 99 -0.30 0.81 16.33
N GLY A 100 0.94 0.46 16.69
CA GLY A 100 2.13 1.19 16.27
C GLY A 100 2.46 1.04 14.78
N PHE A 101 3.57 1.61 14.35
CA PHE A 101 3.88 1.73 12.92
C PHE A 101 4.94 0.72 12.40
N GLU A 102 5.42 -0.24 13.21
CA GLU A 102 6.43 -1.23 12.76
C GLU A 102 5.97 -2.03 11.53
N TYR A 103 4.69 -2.40 11.49
CA TYR A 103 4.11 -3.12 10.35
C TYR A 103 4.07 -2.27 9.08
N SER A 104 3.70 -1.00 9.19
CA SER A 104 3.71 -0.07 8.05
C SER A 104 5.13 0.14 7.50
N VAL A 105 6.12 0.24 8.38
CA VAL A 105 7.54 0.33 7.98
C VAL A 105 7.98 -0.92 7.22
N LEU A 106 7.64 -2.10 7.71
CA LEU A 106 7.95 -3.35 7.02
C LEU A 106 7.34 -3.41 5.62
N LEU A 107 6.07 -3.04 5.47
CA LEU A 107 5.43 -3.00 4.15
C LEU A 107 6.05 -1.96 3.22
N ILE A 108 6.42 -0.79 3.72
CA ILE A 108 7.13 0.23 2.93
C ILE A 108 8.45 -0.34 2.39
N VAL A 109 9.23 -1.03 3.21
CA VAL A 109 10.48 -1.67 2.78
C VAL A 109 10.21 -2.75 1.73
N CYS A 110 9.16 -3.55 1.89
CA CYS A 110 8.76 -4.56 0.90
C CYS A 110 8.40 -3.91 -0.45
N PHE A 111 7.57 -2.88 -0.45
CA PHE A 111 7.19 -2.17 -1.68
C PHE A 111 8.38 -1.46 -2.33
N ALA A 112 9.28 -0.88 -1.55
CA ALA A 112 10.51 -0.26 -2.07
C ALA A 112 11.41 -1.30 -2.75
N ALA A 113 11.62 -2.46 -2.13
CA ALA A 113 12.40 -3.55 -2.72
C ALA A 113 11.78 -4.05 -4.04
N VAL A 114 10.46 -4.22 -4.08
CA VAL A 114 9.73 -4.63 -5.28
C VAL A 114 9.84 -3.59 -6.40
N ALA A 115 9.73 -2.30 -6.06
CA ALA A 115 9.87 -1.21 -7.03
C ALA A 115 11.29 -1.13 -7.62
N VAL A 116 12.31 -1.31 -6.79
CA VAL A 116 13.73 -1.32 -7.22
C VAL A 116 13.99 -2.50 -8.15
N ASP A 117 13.52 -3.71 -7.82
CA ASP A 117 13.66 -4.88 -8.69
C ASP A 117 12.98 -4.66 -10.05
N ALA A 118 11.78 -4.12 -10.07
CA ALA A 118 11.07 -3.80 -11.29
C ALA A 118 11.79 -2.75 -12.14
N ALA A 119 12.41 -1.74 -11.52
CA ALA A 119 13.20 -0.73 -12.21
C ALA A 119 14.44 -1.33 -12.88
N ARG A 120 15.15 -2.19 -12.16
CA ARG A 120 16.34 -2.89 -12.67
C ARG A 120 15.98 -3.83 -13.83
N ALA A 121 14.87 -4.56 -13.72
CA ALA A 121 14.40 -5.43 -14.79
C ALA A 121 14.02 -4.65 -16.06
N SER A 122 13.45 -3.45 -15.92
CA SER A 122 13.14 -2.58 -17.05
C SER A 122 14.41 -2.02 -17.72
N ALA A 123 15.41 -1.61 -16.93
CA ALA A 123 16.68 -1.10 -17.45
C ALA A 123 17.52 -2.17 -18.15
N ALA A 124 17.38 -3.43 -17.74
CA ALA A 124 18.10 -4.55 -18.35
C ALA A 124 17.49 -5.06 -19.69
N ARG A 125 16.31 -4.58 -20.09
CA ARG A 125 15.71 -4.90 -21.38
C ARG A 125 16.38 -4.05 -22.48
N PRO A 126 17.04 -4.66 -23.51
CA PRO A 126 17.54 -3.90 -24.65
C PRO A 126 16.39 -3.12 -25.30
N ALA A 127 16.65 -1.90 -25.75
CA ALA A 127 15.70 -1.19 -26.60
C ALA A 127 15.37 -2.11 -27.78
N ALA A 128 14.08 -2.44 -27.96
CA ALA A 128 13.65 -3.19 -29.14
C ALA A 128 14.12 -2.41 -30.36
N GLN A 129 14.99 -3.06 -31.17
CA GLN A 129 15.46 -2.48 -32.42
C GLN A 129 14.21 -2.21 -33.28
N THR A 130 13.88 -0.94 -33.42
CA THR A 130 12.93 -0.48 -34.45
C THR A 130 13.63 -0.68 -35.80
N THR A 131 13.32 -1.78 -36.47
CA THR A 131 13.55 -1.94 -37.90
C THR A 131 12.35 -1.44 -38.65
#